data_d7e310fb18f87c25ac09f359b07bc519
#
_entry.id   d7e310fb18f87c25ac09f359b07bc519
#
_cell.length_a   1.000
_cell.length_b   1.000
_cell.length_c   1.000
_cell.angle_alpha   90.00
_cell.angle_beta   90.00
_cell.angle_gamma   90.00
#
_symmetry.space_group_name_H-M   'P 1'
#
loop_
_entity.id
_entity.type
_entity.pdbx_description
1 polymer ?
#
loop_
_entity_poly.entity_id
_entity_poly.type
_entity_poly.pdbx_seq_one_letter_code
_entity_poly.pdbx_strand_id
1 'polypeptide(L)'
;MKDEEFETLKKRFFLGVFVAILSTVPMILFFGRTFKTGDVLSKINNKETFTILVVNRNCSLCESVKNTLDVNNVNYLVVNRYSNTNYDTIMKKLNVDNRNEEFPIIVYISKGEMSANLFVSDNEEFVLDFINEHKLINTRK
;
A
#
# COMPACT_ATOMS: atom_id res chain seq x y z
N MET A 1 6.32 27.74 -50.29
CA MET A 1 5.34 26.64 -50.09
C MET A 1 5.89 25.46 -49.27
N LYS A 2 7.13 25.07 -49.43
CA LYS A 2 7.70 23.97 -48.64
C LYS A 2 7.96 24.29 -47.15
N ASP A 3 8.20 25.54 -46.81
CA ASP A 3 8.53 25.93 -45.42
C ASP A 3 7.29 26.01 -44.50
N GLU A 4 6.14 26.39 -45.05
CA GLU A 4 4.88 26.44 -44.26
C GLU A 4 4.31 25.06 -43.95
N GLU A 5 4.47 24.09 -44.84
CA GLU A 5 4.08 22.70 -44.57
C GLU A 5 4.97 22.07 -43.52
N PHE A 6 6.26 22.38 -43.53
CA PHE A 6 7.22 21.88 -42.55
C PHE A 6 6.95 22.43 -41.14
N GLU A 7 6.64 23.73 -41.04
CA GLU A 7 6.28 24.36 -39.77
C GLU A 7 4.96 23.80 -39.16
N THR A 8 3.97 23.53 -40.02
CA THR A 8 2.70 22.93 -39.59
C THR A 8 2.88 21.47 -39.13
N LEU A 9 3.74 20.70 -39.79
CA LEU A 9 4.08 19.34 -39.38
C LEU A 9 4.79 19.33 -38.05
N LYS A 10 5.74 20.23 -37.84
CA LYS A 10 6.47 20.41 -36.59
C LYS A 10 5.54 20.74 -35.43
N LYS A 11 4.62 21.68 -35.60
CA LYS A 11 3.62 22.04 -34.58
C LYS A 11 2.70 20.86 -34.22
N ARG A 12 2.24 20.10 -35.21
CA ARG A 12 1.41 18.90 -34.98
C ARG A 12 2.16 17.79 -34.26
N PHE A 13 3.44 17.61 -34.61
CA PHE A 13 4.30 16.63 -33.95
C PHE A 13 4.56 17.00 -32.47
N PHE A 14 4.90 18.27 -32.20
CA PHE A 14 5.08 18.75 -30.82
C PHE A 14 3.80 18.67 -30.01
N LEU A 15 2.65 18.99 -30.60
CA LEU A 15 1.35 18.86 -29.91
C LEU A 15 1.03 17.41 -29.57
N GLY A 16 1.29 16.47 -30.49
CA GLY A 16 1.08 15.04 -30.27
C GLY A 16 1.97 14.48 -29.15
N VAL A 17 3.25 14.85 -29.15
CA VAL A 17 4.20 14.45 -28.10
C VAL A 17 3.80 15.05 -26.75
N PHE A 18 3.36 16.30 -26.71
CA PHE A 18 2.94 16.97 -25.48
C PHE A 18 1.68 16.33 -24.87
N VAL A 19 0.70 15.96 -25.70
CA VAL A 19 -0.51 15.25 -25.27
C VAL A 19 -0.16 13.85 -24.76
N ALA A 20 0.75 13.13 -25.41
CA ALA A 20 1.19 11.81 -24.97
C ALA A 20 1.89 11.87 -23.61
N ILE A 21 2.75 12.86 -23.36
CA ILE A 21 3.42 13.06 -22.08
C ILE A 21 2.41 13.42 -20.98
N LEU A 22 1.46 14.31 -21.25
CA LEU A 22 0.41 14.70 -20.30
C LEU A 22 -0.52 13.55 -19.93
N SER A 23 -0.76 12.59 -20.84
CA SER A 23 -1.61 11.43 -20.54
C SER A 23 -0.90 10.33 -19.76
N THR A 24 0.43 10.21 -19.87
CA THR A 24 1.21 9.18 -19.18
C THR A 24 1.61 9.56 -17.76
N VAL A 25 1.81 10.85 -17.48
CA VAL A 25 2.21 11.35 -16.15
C VAL A 25 1.21 10.97 -15.03
N PRO A 26 -0.13 11.17 -15.15
CA PRO A 26 -1.06 10.79 -14.12
C PRO A 26 -1.12 9.27 -13.91
N MET A 27 -0.91 8.49 -14.96
CA MET A 27 -0.90 7.03 -14.86
C MET A 27 0.29 6.53 -14.02
N ILE A 28 1.47 7.12 -14.21
CA ILE A 28 2.67 6.79 -13.42
C ILE A 28 2.50 7.19 -11.96
N LEU A 29 1.86 8.33 -11.68
CA LEU A 29 1.60 8.81 -10.32
C LEU A 29 0.53 7.95 -9.60
N PHE A 30 -0.45 7.42 -10.32
CA PHE A 30 -1.45 6.50 -9.78
C PHE A 30 -0.88 5.11 -9.51
N PHE A 31 -0.06 4.55 -10.41
CA PHE A 31 0.58 3.25 -10.24
C PHE A 31 1.75 3.28 -9.24
N GLY A 32 2.41 4.42 -9.06
CA GLY A 32 3.54 4.56 -8.13
C GLY A 32 3.17 4.46 -6.64
N ARG A 33 1.87 4.50 -6.29
CA ARG A 33 1.41 4.35 -4.89
C ARG A 33 1.17 2.91 -4.44
N THR A 34 1.21 1.92 -5.31
CA THR A 34 0.63 0.60 -5.02
C THR A 34 1.59 -0.53 -4.70
N PHE A 35 2.90 -0.44 -4.91
CA PHE A 35 3.77 -1.63 -4.73
C PHE A 35 5.17 -1.32 -4.18
N LYS A 36 5.26 -1.13 -2.86
CA LYS A 36 6.55 -1.24 -2.15
C LYS A 36 6.57 -2.47 -1.23
N THR A 37 6.26 -3.64 -1.77
CA THR A 37 6.25 -4.90 -1.00
C THR A 37 7.67 -5.40 -0.66
N GLY A 38 8.71 -5.02 -1.39
CA GLY A 38 10.10 -5.34 -1.08
C GLY A 38 10.65 -4.61 0.15
N ASP A 39 9.94 -3.61 0.64
CA ASP A 39 10.38 -2.73 1.73
C ASP A 39 10.12 -3.33 3.13
N VAL A 40 9.18 -4.25 3.28
CA VAL A 40 8.76 -4.78 4.59
C VAL A 40 9.89 -5.54 5.30
N LEU A 41 10.56 -6.48 4.62
CA LEU A 41 11.69 -7.22 5.21
C LEU A 41 12.86 -6.30 5.56
N SER A 42 13.14 -5.32 4.70
CA SER A 42 14.17 -4.31 4.96
C SER A 42 13.85 -3.51 6.23
N LYS A 43 12.62 -3.05 6.38
CA LYS A 43 12.16 -2.31 7.57
C LYS A 43 12.21 -3.16 8.85
N ILE A 44 11.83 -4.44 8.76
CA ILE A 44 11.96 -5.37 9.89
C ILE A 44 13.44 -5.51 10.29
N ASN A 45 14.33 -5.74 9.33
CA ASN A 45 15.76 -5.89 9.58
C ASN A 45 16.40 -4.61 10.14
N ASN A 46 15.94 -3.45 9.69
CA ASN A 46 16.38 -2.13 10.16
C ASN A 46 15.74 -1.72 11.50
N LYS A 47 14.95 -2.59 12.10
CA LYS A 47 14.25 -2.35 13.38
C LYS A 47 13.35 -1.10 13.36
N GLU A 48 12.70 -0.85 12.23
CA GLU A 48 11.76 0.26 12.10
C GLU A 48 10.42 -0.04 12.78
N THR A 49 9.68 1.03 13.07
CA THR A 49 8.32 0.96 13.60
C THR A 49 7.34 1.33 12.50
N PHE A 50 6.41 0.45 12.16
CA PHE A 50 5.43 0.63 11.08
C PHE A 50 4.27 -0.36 11.21
N THR A 51 3.24 -0.14 10.40
CA THR A 51 2.06 -1.02 10.34
C THR A 51 2.00 -1.71 8.99
N ILE A 52 1.58 -2.96 8.96
CA ILE A 52 1.25 -3.68 7.72
C ILE A 52 -0.21 -4.11 7.74
N LEU A 53 -0.83 -4.09 6.55
CA LEU A 53 -2.12 -4.69 6.29
C LEU A 53 -1.91 -5.91 5.41
N VAL A 54 -2.18 -7.08 5.95
CA VAL A 54 -2.07 -8.36 5.23
C VAL A 54 -3.40 -8.67 4.58
N VAL A 55 -3.40 -8.84 3.28
CA VAL A 55 -4.62 -9.06 2.47
C VAL A 55 -4.55 -10.34 1.66
N ASN A 56 -5.73 -10.84 1.27
CA ASN A 56 -5.90 -12.01 0.42
C ASN A 56 -6.64 -11.62 -0.87
N ARG A 57 -6.68 -12.50 -1.86
CA ARG A 57 -7.51 -12.35 -3.06
C ARG A 57 -9.01 -12.45 -2.69
N ASN A 58 -9.83 -11.68 -3.41
CA ASN A 58 -11.30 -11.72 -3.26
C ASN A 58 -11.79 -11.45 -1.82
N CYS A 59 -11.13 -10.54 -1.13
CA CYS A 59 -11.44 -10.16 0.23
C CYS A 59 -12.21 -8.82 0.24
N SER A 60 -13.54 -8.86 0.33
CA SER A 60 -14.37 -7.65 0.41
C SER A 60 -14.09 -6.84 1.67
N LEU A 61 -13.86 -7.51 2.79
CA LEU A 61 -13.52 -6.87 4.06
C LEU A 61 -12.16 -6.16 4.03
N CYS A 62 -11.22 -6.62 3.19
CA CYS A 62 -9.93 -5.96 3.02
C CYS A 62 -10.05 -4.53 2.48
N GLU A 63 -10.98 -4.29 1.55
CA GLU A 63 -11.21 -2.95 1.01
C GLU A 63 -11.87 -2.03 2.06
N SER A 64 -12.81 -2.55 2.84
CA SER A 64 -13.43 -1.80 3.93
C SER A 64 -12.40 -1.39 4.99
N VAL A 65 -11.58 -2.33 5.46
CA VAL A 65 -10.51 -2.06 6.42
C VAL A 65 -9.48 -1.06 5.87
N LYS A 66 -9.11 -1.19 4.60
CA LYS A 66 -8.23 -0.25 3.93
C LYS A 66 -8.80 1.17 3.94
N ASN A 67 -10.07 1.32 3.60
CA ASN A 67 -10.76 2.61 3.65
C ASN A 67 -10.75 3.18 5.08
N THR A 68 -11.00 2.36 6.10
CA THR A 68 -10.97 2.79 7.51
C THR A 68 -9.57 3.29 7.91
N LEU A 69 -8.52 2.58 7.51
CA LEU A 69 -7.13 3.01 7.77
C LEU A 69 -6.80 4.32 7.05
N ASP A 70 -7.23 4.46 5.78
CA ASP A 70 -6.98 5.66 4.97
C ASP A 70 -7.70 6.90 5.52
N VAL A 71 -8.96 6.76 5.89
CA VAL A 71 -9.77 7.86 6.49
C VAL A 71 -9.17 8.32 7.82
N ASN A 72 -8.61 7.41 8.61
CA ASN A 72 -7.96 7.72 9.88
C ASN A 72 -6.47 8.12 9.73
N ASN A 73 -5.98 8.34 8.50
CA ASN A 73 -4.60 8.73 8.20
C ASN A 73 -3.54 7.79 8.80
N VAL A 74 -3.84 6.51 8.89
CA VAL A 74 -2.87 5.49 9.29
C VAL A 74 -1.89 5.25 8.15
N ASN A 75 -0.59 5.25 8.45
CA ASN A 75 0.43 4.90 7.48
C ASN A 75 0.72 3.40 7.56
N TYR A 76 0.45 2.67 6.51
CA TYR A 76 0.64 1.22 6.46
C TYR A 76 1.19 0.74 5.12
N LEU A 77 1.80 -0.43 5.11
CA LEU A 77 2.25 -1.15 3.93
C LEU A 77 1.32 -2.34 3.68
N VAL A 78 0.98 -2.59 2.42
CA VAL A 78 0.13 -3.74 2.05
C VAL A 78 0.99 -4.95 1.74
N VAL A 79 0.70 -6.07 2.38
CA VAL A 79 1.30 -7.37 2.11
C VAL A 79 0.22 -8.31 1.57
N ASN A 80 0.29 -8.65 0.28
CA ASN A 80 -0.66 -9.56 -0.33
C ASN A 80 -0.10 -10.99 -0.30
N ARG A 81 -0.88 -11.94 0.23
CA ARG A 81 -0.49 -13.35 0.36
C ARG A 81 0.01 -13.97 -0.94
N TYR A 82 -0.62 -13.66 -2.07
CA TYR A 82 -0.35 -14.31 -3.35
C TYR A 82 0.68 -13.59 -4.22
N SER A 83 0.80 -12.27 -4.08
CA SER A 83 1.70 -11.49 -4.93
C SER A 83 3.03 -11.15 -4.25
N ASN A 84 3.14 -11.33 -2.94
CA ASN A 84 4.37 -11.08 -2.22
C ASN A 84 5.20 -12.37 -2.10
N THR A 85 6.32 -12.42 -2.81
CA THR A 85 7.25 -13.58 -2.78
C THR A 85 7.86 -13.84 -1.41
N ASN A 86 7.85 -12.82 -0.53
CA ASN A 86 8.42 -12.90 0.82
C ASN A 86 7.35 -13.11 1.90
N TYR A 87 6.09 -13.36 1.52
CA TYR A 87 4.98 -13.48 2.47
C TYR A 87 5.28 -14.43 3.64
N ASP A 88 5.63 -15.68 3.34
CA ASP A 88 5.90 -16.69 4.38
C ASP A 88 7.08 -16.30 5.28
N THR A 89 8.10 -15.67 4.70
CA THR A 89 9.27 -15.19 5.45
C THR A 89 8.87 -14.05 6.39
N ILE A 90 8.02 -13.12 5.95
CA ILE A 90 7.52 -12.01 6.76
C ILE A 90 6.69 -12.56 7.92
N MET A 91 5.71 -13.42 7.64
CA MET A 91 4.81 -13.96 8.66
C MET A 91 5.58 -14.78 9.70
N LYS A 92 6.55 -15.59 9.27
CA LYS A 92 7.41 -16.36 10.16
C LYS A 92 8.28 -15.47 11.05
N LYS A 93 8.89 -14.41 10.48
CA LYS A 93 9.69 -13.45 11.25
C LYS A 93 8.88 -12.70 12.29
N LEU A 94 7.65 -12.36 11.96
CA LEU A 94 6.74 -11.65 12.85
C LEU A 94 6.01 -12.60 13.82
N ASN A 95 6.22 -13.92 13.68
CA ASN A 95 5.53 -14.94 14.47
C ASN A 95 3.98 -14.79 14.43
N VAL A 96 3.46 -14.39 13.26
CA VAL A 96 2.01 -14.27 13.04
C VAL A 96 1.47 -15.64 12.63
N ASP A 97 0.57 -16.18 13.42
CA ASP A 97 -0.12 -17.42 13.10
C ASP A 97 -1.25 -17.16 12.09
N ASN A 98 -1.06 -17.60 10.86
CA ASN A 98 -2.00 -17.44 9.76
C ASN A 98 -2.70 -18.75 9.36
N ARG A 99 -2.65 -19.77 10.21
CA ARG A 99 -3.22 -21.10 9.91
C ARG A 99 -4.71 -21.09 9.65
N ASN A 100 -5.43 -20.16 10.26
CA ASN A 100 -6.89 -20.07 10.13
C ASN A 100 -7.33 -19.31 8.87
N GLU A 101 -6.40 -18.82 8.03
CA GLU A 101 -6.70 -18.12 6.78
C GLU A 101 -7.67 -16.92 6.92
N GLU A 102 -7.77 -16.34 8.10
CA GLU A 102 -8.59 -15.16 8.34
C GLU A 102 -7.88 -13.91 7.81
N PHE A 103 -8.56 -13.13 6.99
CA PHE A 103 -8.08 -11.89 6.40
C PHE A 103 -9.18 -10.82 6.43
N PRO A 104 -8.80 -9.53 6.55
CA PRO A 104 -7.44 -9.00 6.65
C PRO A 104 -6.82 -9.13 8.05
N ILE A 105 -5.50 -9.02 8.10
CA ILE A 105 -4.74 -8.95 9.34
C ILE A 105 -4.02 -7.59 9.40
N ILE A 106 -4.23 -6.84 10.48
CA ILE A 106 -3.45 -5.63 10.76
C ILE A 106 -2.34 -6.03 11.72
N VAL A 107 -1.09 -5.73 11.41
CA VAL A 107 0.06 -6.00 12.27
C VAL A 107 0.80 -4.70 12.56
N TYR A 108 0.90 -4.35 13.82
CA TYR A 108 1.74 -3.26 14.29
C TYR A 108 3.11 -3.79 14.69
N ILE A 109 4.13 -3.23 14.09
CA ILE A 109 5.52 -3.64 14.27
C ILE A 109 6.24 -2.49 14.98
N SER A 110 6.89 -2.79 16.07
CA SER A 110 7.72 -1.86 16.83
C SER A 110 9.15 -2.38 16.90
N LYS A 111 10.10 -1.57 16.44
CA LYS A 111 11.54 -1.93 16.42
C LYS A 111 11.83 -3.25 15.69
N GLY A 112 11.08 -3.53 14.62
CA GLY A 112 11.25 -4.74 13.82
C GLY A 112 10.63 -6.01 14.40
N GLU A 113 9.92 -5.92 15.52
CA GLU A 113 9.22 -7.05 16.15
C GLU A 113 7.71 -6.79 16.17
N MET A 114 6.91 -7.85 16.09
CA MET A 114 5.47 -7.70 16.21
C MET A 114 5.12 -7.24 17.63
N SER A 115 4.46 -6.10 17.73
CA SER A 115 3.97 -5.54 18.99
C SER A 115 2.50 -5.90 19.22
N ALA A 116 1.69 -5.86 18.18
CA ALA A 116 0.28 -6.21 18.21
C ALA A 116 -0.20 -6.69 16.85
N ASN A 117 -1.24 -7.51 16.83
CA ASN A 117 -1.94 -7.90 15.61
C ASN A 117 -3.44 -7.98 15.86
N LEU A 118 -4.22 -7.71 14.82
CA LEU A 118 -5.65 -7.82 14.81
C LEU A 118 -6.09 -8.63 13.58
N PHE A 119 -6.76 -9.75 13.83
CA PHE A 119 -7.50 -10.49 12.81
C PHE A 119 -8.89 -9.86 12.70
N VAL A 120 -9.19 -9.26 11.55
CA VAL A 120 -10.48 -8.59 11.36
C VAL A 120 -11.47 -9.60 10.79
N SER A 121 -12.46 -10.01 11.61
CA SER A 121 -13.52 -10.91 11.17
C SER A 121 -14.69 -10.15 10.56
N ASP A 122 -15.58 -9.57 11.34
CA ASP A 122 -16.82 -8.99 10.79
C ASP A 122 -17.13 -7.57 11.33
N ASN A 123 -16.33 -7.02 12.23
CA ASN A 123 -16.63 -5.76 12.89
C ASN A 123 -15.49 -4.75 12.73
N GLU A 124 -15.78 -3.66 11.99
CA GLU A 124 -14.86 -2.55 11.78
C GLU A 124 -14.58 -1.74 13.07
N GLU A 125 -15.44 -1.84 14.08
CA GLU A 125 -15.25 -1.15 15.35
C GLU A 125 -13.94 -1.56 16.01
N PHE A 126 -13.56 -2.84 15.94
CA PHE A 126 -12.27 -3.32 16.44
C PHE A 126 -11.07 -2.71 15.74
N VAL A 127 -11.22 -2.33 14.47
CA VAL A 127 -10.15 -1.64 13.73
C VAL A 127 -9.91 -0.25 14.30
N LEU A 128 -10.96 0.48 14.62
CA LEU A 128 -10.86 1.81 15.22
C LEU A 128 -10.25 1.74 16.62
N ASP A 129 -10.68 0.77 17.44
CA ASP A 129 -10.11 0.54 18.76
C ASP A 129 -8.63 0.21 18.68
N PHE A 130 -8.24 -0.66 17.76
CA PHE A 130 -6.83 -1.01 17.52
C PHE A 130 -5.98 0.18 17.10
N ILE A 131 -6.51 1.03 16.19
CA ILE A 131 -5.85 2.27 15.76
C ILE A 131 -5.61 3.20 16.95
N ASN A 132 -6.63 3.39 17.80
CA ASN A 132 -6.59 4.29 18.94
C ASN A 132 -5.66 3.77 20.03
N GLU A 133 -5.74 2.48 20.37
CA GLU A 133 -4.93 1.84 21.41
C GLU A 133 -3.44 1.92 21.09
N HIS A 134 -3.07 1.68 19.83
CA HIS A 134 -1.68 1.70 19.40
C HIS A 134 -1.21 3.04 18.83
N LYS A 135 -2.07 4.08 18.87
CA LYS A 135 -1.77 5.44 18.39
C LYS A 135 -1.20 5.45 16.96
N LEU A 136 -1.81 4.67 16.07
CA LEU A 136 -1.35 4.49 14.69
C LEU A 136 -1.60 5.71 13.82
N ILE A 137 -2.35 6.69 14.28
CA ILE A 137 -2.67 7.93 13.58
C ILE A 137 -1.38 8.74 13.40
N ASN A 138 -1.03 8.97 12.17
CA ASN A 138 0.14 9.78 11.83
C ASN A 138 -0.23 11.26 11.98
N THR A 139 -0.08 11.83 13.17
CA THR A 139 -0.14 13.27 13.37
C THR A 139 1.07 13.90 12.69
N ARG A 140 0.98 14.14 11.39
CA ARG A 140 1.93 15.04 10.72
C ARG A 140 1.76 16.43 11.31
N LYS A 141 2.73 16.83 12.11
CA LYS A 141 2.97 18.25 12.40
C LYS A 141 3.51 18.92 11.15
#